data_d3ecca603e70183ae112358b20cd3b2c
#
_entry.id   d3ecca603e70183ae112358b20cd3b2c
#
_cell.length_a   1.000
_cell.length_b   1.000
_cell.length_c   1.000
_cell.angle_alpha   90.00
_cell.angle_beta   90.00
_cell.angle_gamma   90.00
#
_symmetry.space_group_name_H-M   'P 1'
#
loop_
_entity.id
_entity.type
_entity.pdbx_description
1 polymer ?
#
loop_
_entity_poly.entity_id
_entity_poly.type
_entity_poly.pdbx_seq_one_letter_code
_entity_poly.pdbx_strand_id
1 'polypeptide(L)'
;MNEIRAAALSDHLYNKAAFRRIPLSGTFELSPLCNFACRMCYVRKTPQEVRAHDRPMLQFGDWLRIAREGREQGLLFLLLTGGEPLLWPRFWELYGELVDMGMLVAINTNGSLIDDEAIARFRRRPPRRVNITLYGGSDGTYERLCGVRGVFSRVDRAIRGLKAAGISVKLNCSLTPDNAADLEAMVAYAKELGLQLDLAHYMFPPIRRDPSAIGVNERFTPAETARSRVRGIELQQGMDAARAFLERVKGGCAEPPGLEEGCYDPVDGRVRCRAGSASFWVTWDGFVTACGMMPQPRVELEGRPFADVWRELTEATAALRLSGVCARCENRLLCHPCAAMAAAETGSTEGVPQYLCHVAKALRRMADEI
;
A
#
# COMPACT_ATOMS: atom_id res chain seq x y z
N MET A 1 8.40 -15.39 -21.30
CA MET A 1 9.87 -15.33 -21.03
C MET A 1 10.35 -13.95 -20.59
N ASN A 2 9.78 -12.85 -21.09
CA ASN A 2 10.22 -11.47 -20.74
C ASN A 2 9.77 -11.00 -19.34
N GLU A 3 8.60 -11.40 -18.86
CA GLU A 3 8.08 -11.01 -17.54
C GLU A 3 8.87 -11.63 -16.37
N ILE A 4 9.31 -12.87 -16.49
CA ILE A 4 10.12 -13.54 -15.47
C ILE A 4 11.50 -12.86 -15.33
N ARG A 5 12.09 -12.42 -16.45
CA ARG A 5 13.37 -11.69 -16.43
C ARG A 5 13.25 -10.28 -15.85
N ALA A 6 12.15 -9.57 -16.13
CA ALA A 6 11.92 -8.23 -15.59
C ALA A 6 11.67 -8.27 -14.06
N ALA A 7 10.89 -9.23 -13.58
CA ALA A 7 10.70 -9.45 -12.14
C ALA A 7 12.02 -9.78 -11.43
N ALA A 8 12.83 -10.67 -11.99
CA ALA A 8 14.14 -11.02 -11.43
C ALA A 8 15.11 -9.82 -11.35
N LEU A 9 15.09 -8.92 -12.36
CA LEU A 9 15.95 -7.73 -12.34
C LEU A 9 15.51 -6.74 -11.25
N SER A 10 14.21 -6.47 -11.12
CA SER A 10 13.69 -5.58 -10.07
C SER A 10 14.01 -6.12 -8.67
N ASP A 11 13.83 -7.41 -8.44
CA ASP A 11 14.13 -8.05 -7.16
C ASP A 11 15.62 -8.00 -6.84
N HIS A 12 16.48 -8.23 -7.84
CA HIS A 12 17.93 -8.09 -7.68
C HIS A 12 18.30 -6.64 -7.29
N LEU A 13 17.72 -5.63 -7.94
CA LEU A 13 17.98 -4.22 -7.61
C LEU A 13 17.55 -3.91 -6.18
N TYR A 14 16.34 -4.32 -5.76
CA TYR A 14 15.86 -4.09 -4.41
C TYR A 14 16.67 -4.84 -3.35
N ASN A 15 17.06 -6.07 -3.59
CA ASN A 15 17.87 -6.86 -2.67
C ASN A 15 19.25 -6.22 -2.49
N LYS A 16 19.89 -5.77 -3.61
CA LYS A 16 21.15 -5.04 -3.57
C LYS A 16 21.03 -3.70 -2.84
N ALA A 17 19.94 -2.96 -3.08
CA ALA A 17 19.65 -1.70 -2.40
C ALA A 17 19.44 -1.92 -0.90
N ALA A 18 18.66 -2.93 -0.49
CA ALA A 18 18.44 -3.27 0.91
C ALA A 18 19.75 -3.66 1.62
N PHE A 19 20.57 -4.47 0.98
CA PHE A 19 21.89 -4.85 1.51
C PHE A 19 22.81 -3.64 1.73
N ARG A 20 22.78 -2.68 0.79
CA ARG A 20 23.60 -1.46 0.84
C ARG A 20 22.93 -0.29 1.55
N ARG A 21 21.71 -0.46 2.03
CA ARG A 21 20.88 0.60 2.64
C ARG A 21 20.70 1.81 1.74
N ILE A 22 20.48 1.57 0.43
CA ILE A 22 20.20 2.62 -0.56
C ILE A 22 18.69 2.86 -0.57
N PRO A 23 18.20 4.11 -0.42
CA PRO A 23 16.77 4.44 -0.45
C PRO A 23 16.22 4.40 -1.89
N LEU A 24 16.20 3.21 -2.51
CA LEU A 24 15.87 3.02 -3.93
C LEU A 24 14.46 3.48 -4.28
N SER A 25 13.51 3.36 -3.33
CA SER A 25 12.14 3.81 -3.52
C SER A 25 11.64 4.65 -2.36
N GLY A 26 10.86 5.68 -2.68
CA GLY A 26 10.22 6.57 -1.70
C GLY A 26 8.72 6.70 -1.96
N THR A 27 8.00 7.04 -0.91
CA THR A 27 6.60 7.46 -1.00
C THR A 27 6.46 8.85 -0.40
N PHE A 28 5.88 9.78 -1.15
CA PHE A 28 5.55 11.12 -0.69
C PHE A 28 4.04 11.22 -0.45
N GLU A 29 3.65 11.40 0.79
CA GLU A 29 2.27 11.64 1.22
C GLU A 29 2.03 13.15 1.26
N LEU A 30 1.62 13.72 0.11
CA LEU A 30 1.63 15.16 -0.13
C LEU A 30 0.68 15.95 0.78
N SER A 31 -0.45 15.34 1.15
CA SER A 31 -1.48 15.98 1.97
C SER A 31 -2.38 14.92 2.61
N PRO A 32 -2.94 15.13 3.80
CA PRO A 32 -3.96 14.26 4.37
C PRO A 32 -5.37 14.63 3.90
N LEU A 33 -5.53 15.70 3.11
CA LEU A 33 -6.82 16.14 2.60
C LEU A 33 -7.30 15.25 1.45
N CYS A 34 -8.58 14.92 1.44
CA CYS A 34 -9.19 14.10 0.42
C CYS A 34 -10.63 14.57 0.14
N ASN A 35 -11.06 14.46 -1.12
CA ASN A 35 -12.46 14.70 -1.51
C ASN A 35 -13.36 13.48 -1.23
N PHE A 36 -12.79 12.35 -0.76
CA PHE A 36 -13.55 11.20 -0.25
C PHE A 36 -13.45 11.12 1.28
N ALA A 37 -14.41 10.41 1.90
CA ALA A 37 -14.47 10.18 3.34
C ALA A 37 -14.52 8.67 3.66
N CYS A 38 -13.64 7.87 3.02
CA CYS A 38 -13.64 6.43 3.18
C CYS A 38 -13.51 6.01 4.66
N ARG A 39 -14.40 5.10 5.10
CA ARG A 39 -14.53 4.69 6.50
C ARG A 39 -13.24 4.04 7.03
N MET A 40 -12.55 3.23 6.20
CA MET A 40 -11.31 2.55 6.56
C MET A 40 -10.06 3.42 6.38
N CYS A 41 -10.17 4.71 6.00
CA CYS A 41 -9.01 5.52 5.69
C CYS A 41 -8.14 5.78 6.93
N TYR A 42 -6.84 5.54 6.80
CA TYR A 42 -5.85 5.70 7.87
C TYR A 42 -5.12 7.04 7.86
N VAL A 43 -5.31 7.87 6.82
CA VAL A 43 -4.55 9.12 6.65
C VAL A 43 -5.43 10.38 6.61
N ARG A 44 -6.67 10.26 6.12
CA ARG A 44 -7.52 11.43 5.88
C ARG A 44 -7.77 12.26 7.12
N LYS A 45 -7.56 13.57 6.97
CA LYS A 45 -7.94 14.60 7.94
C LYS A 45 -8.87 15.63 7.30
N THR A 46 -9.66 16.29 8.12
CA THR A 46 -10.44 17.46 7.71
C THR A 46 -9.55 18.70 7.66
N PRO A 47 -9.94 19.76 6.92
CA PRO A 47 -9.19 21.02 6.95
C PRO A 47 -9.05 21.64 8.36
N GLN A 48 -10.00 21.38 9.26
CA GLN A 48 -9.92 21.83 10.65
C GLN A 48 -8.86 21.06 11.43
N GLU A 49 -8.83 19.73 11.31
CA GLU A 49 -7.80 18.88 11.93
C GLU A 49 -6.38 19.21 11.42
N VAL A 50 -6.24 19.56 10.13
CA VAL A 50 -4.95 19.99 9.58
C VAL A 50 -4.52 21.33 10.16
N ARG A 51 -5.45 22.29 10.29
CA ARG A 51 -5.13 23.59 10.91
C ARG A 51 -4.82 23.49 12.40
N ALA A 52 -5.42 22.54 13.09
CA ALA A 52 -5.20 22.30 14.52
C ALA A 52 -3.98 21.38 14.78
N HIS A 53 -3.32 20.91 13.74
CA HIS A 53 -2.13 20.07 13.89
C HIS A 53 -0.91 20.91 14.28
N ASP A 54 -0.10 20.38 15.18
CA ASP A 54 1.08 21.09 15.73
C ASP A 54 2.15 21.42 14.69
N ARG A 55 2.12 20.70 13.55
CA ARG A 55 3.09 20.86 12.46
C ARG A 55 2.41 21.28 11.17
N PRO A 56 3.01 22.21 10.41
CA PRO A 56 2.50 22.58 9.08
C PRO A 56 2.71 21.44 8.08
N MET A 57 1.92 21.42 7.01
CA MET A 57 2.19 20.57 5.87
C MET A 57 3.48 20.99 5.17
N LEU A 58 4.25 19.99 4.70
CA LEU A 58 5.40 20.24 3.84
C LEU A 58 4.99 21.02 2.59
N GLN A 59 5.82 21.99 2.24
CA GLN A 59 5.62 22.87 1.11
C GLN A 59 6.34 22.33 -0.14
N PHE A 60 6.10 22.95 -1.27
CA PHE A 60 6.71 22.57 -2.55
C PHE A 60 8.25 22.49 -2.49
N GLY A 61 8.89 23.50 -1.86
CA GLY A 61 10.34 23.54 -1.70
C GLY A 61 10.89 22.38 -0.88
N ASP A 62 10.14 21.95 0.16
CA ASP A 62 10.53 20.82 1.00
C ASP A 62 10.50 19.50 0.19
N TRP A 63 9.43 19.26 -0.56
CA TRP A 63 9.31 18.08 -1.41
C TRP A 63 10.42 18.01 -2.47
N LEU A 64 10.75 19.16 -3.10
CA LEU A 64 11.85 19.21 -4.08
C LEU A 64 13.21 18.96 -3.43
N ARG A 65 13.46 19.53 -2.24
CA ARG A 65 14.69 19.29 -1.50
C ARG A 65 14.85 17.81 -1.18
N ILE A 66 13.81 17.19 -0.60
CA ILE A 66 13.82 15.76 -0.26
C ILE A 66 14.07 14.91 -1.51
N ALA A 67 13.43 15.26 -2.63
CA ALA A 67 13.60 14.54 -3.89
C ALA A 67 15.04 14.62 -4.43
N ARG A 68 15.65 15.82 -4.42
CA ARG A 68 17.03 16.03 -4.88
C ARG A 68 18.03 15.29 -3.99
N GLU A 69 17.95 15.50 -2.68
CA GLU A 69 18.82 14.80 -1.72
C GLU A 69 18.62 13.28 -1.75
N GLY A 70 17.37 12.81 -1.88
CA GLY A 70 17.07 11.38 -2.05
C GLY A 70 17.66 10.79 -3.33
N ARG A 71 17.60 11.53 -4.44
CA ARG A 71 18.21 11.12 -5.71
C ARG A 71 19.73 10.96 -5.59
N GLU A 72 20.39 11.87 -4.90
CA GLU A 72 21.83 11.77 -4.62
C GLU A 72 22.17 10.52 -3.80
N GLN A 73 21.24 10.03 -2.97
CA GLN A 73 21.35 8.79 -2.20
C GLN A 73 20.88 7.55 -2.97
N GLY A 74 20.38 7.68 -4.21
CA GLY A 74 19.97 6.57 -5.07
C GLY A 74 18.46 6.38 -5.24
N LEU A 75 17.63 7.34 -4.80
CA LEU A 75 16.18 7.31 -5.04
C LEU A 75 15.89 7.33 -6.54
N LEU A 76 15.18 6.30 -7.00
CA LEU A 76 14.79 6.14 -8.40
C LEU A 76 13.26 6.02 -8.54
N PHE A 77 12.63 5.22 -7.69
CA PHE A 77 11.19 4.97 -7.75
C PHE A 77 10.48 5.84 -6.72
N LEU A 78 9.51 6.62 -7.18
CA LEU A 78 8.75 7.50 -6.30
C LEU A 78 7.26 7.27 -6.47
N LEU A 79 6.56 7.11 -5.34
CA LEU A 79 5.11 7.05 -5.28
C LEU A 79 4.57 8.36 -4.70
N LEU A 80 3.71 9.05 -5.44
CA LEU A 80 2.94 10.18 -4.93
C LEU A 80 1.58 9.69 -4.41
N THR A 81 1.26 10.06 -3.18
CA THR A 81 0.03 9.65 -2.48
C THR A 81 -0.41 10.73 -1.49
N GLY A 82 -1.31 10.38 -0.60
CA GLY A 82 -1.84 11.23 0.47
C GLY A 82 -3.27 10.83 0.80
N GLY A 83 -4.11 11.80 1.13
CA GLY A 83 -5.55 11.64 1.03
C GLY A 83 -5.93 11.51 -0.45
N GLU A 84 -5.93 12.63 -1.19
CA GLU A 84 -5.97 12.63 -2.66
C GLU A 84 -4.84 13.55 -3.18
N PRO A 85 -3.78 13.01 -3.81
CA PRO A 85 -2.63 13.81 -4.20
C PRO A 85 -2.96 14.88 -5.24
N LEU A 86 -3.94 14.65 -6.14
CA LEU A 86 -4.33 15.64 -7.14
C LEU A 86 -5.04 16.86 -6.54
N LEU A 87 -5.47 16.81 -5.29
CA LEU A 87 -5.97 18.00 -4.56
C LEU A 87 -4.84 18.92 -4.08
N TRP A 88 -3.61 18.42 -4.02
CA TRP A 88 -2.51 19.27 -3.55
C TRP A 88 -2.22 20.36 -4.60
N PRO A 89 -2.24 21.66 -4.24
CA PRO A 89 -2.34 22.75 -5.21
C PRO A 89 -1.23 22.81 -6.25
N ARG A 90 -0.02 22.35 -5.91
CA ARG A 90 1.15 22.34 -6.80
C ARG A 90 1.52 20.94 -7.29
N PHE A 91 0.55 20.00 -7.33
CA PHE A 91 0.78 18.62 -7.75
C PHE A 91 1.45 18.52 -9.12
N TRP A 92 0.91 19.19 -10.12
CA TRP A 92 1.40 19.09 -11.50
C TRP A 92 2.81 19.65 -11.68
N GLU A 93 3.11 20.71 -10.95
CA GLU A 93 4.45 21.32 -10.94
C GLU A 93 5.46 20.37 -10.30
N LEU A 94 5.16 19.85 -9.12
CA LEU A 94 6.00 18.87 -8.43
C LEU A 94 6.20 17.61 -9.27
N TYR A 95 5.11 17.06 -9.81
CA TYR A 95 5.16 15.91 -10.70
C TYR A 95 6.10 16.13 -11.89
N GLY A 96 6.00 17.29 -12.53
CA GLY A 96 6.88 17.67 -13.64
C GLY A 96 8.34 17.69 -13.24
N GLU A 97 8.68 18.37 -12.15
CA GLU A 97 10.06 18.42 -11.63
C GLU A 97 10.62 17.03 -11.30
N LEU A 98 9.82 16.17 -10.66
CA LEU A 98 10.25 14.81 -10.31
C LEU A 98 10.54 13.95 -11.56
N VAL A 99 9.70 14.05 -12.61
CA VAL A 99 9.93 13.36 -13.88
C VAL A 99 11.17 13.92 -14.58
N ASP A 100 11.35 15.24 -14.60
CA ASP A 100 12.50 15.90 -15.22
C ASP A 100 13.82 15.58 -14.48
N MET A 101 13.75 15.24 -13.17
CA MET A 101 14.88 14.68 -12.43
C MET A 101 15.22 13.24 -12.83
N GLY A 102 14.43 12.58 -13.70
CA GLY A 102 14.59 11.19 -14.13
C GLY A 102 14.02 10.16 -13.15
N MET A 103 13.14 10.56 -12.22
CA MET A 103 12.48 9.62 -11.32
C MET A 103 11.36 8.85 -12.03
N LEU A 104 11.21 7.59 -11.69
CA LEU A 104 10.12 6.73 -12.12
C LEU A 104 8.91 6.93 -11.19
N VAL A 105 8.08 7.93 -11.52
CA VAL A 105 6.97 8.35 -10.66
C VAL A 105 5.73 7.48 -10.89
N ALA A 106 5.18 6.92 -9.81
CA ALA A 106 3.85 6.32 -9.75
C ALA A 106 2.91 7.20 -8.90
N ILE A 107 1.61 7.05 -9.10
CA ILE A 107 0.60 7.86 -8.40
C ILE A 107 -0.46 6.93 -7.82
N ASN A 108 -0.78 7.09 -6.53
CA ASN A 108 -1.96 6.49 -5.91
C ASN A 108 -3.06 7.55 -5.81
N THR A 109 -4.21 7.31 -6.44
CA THR A 109 -5.33 8.25 -6.48
C THR A 109 -6.67 7.51 -6.39
N ASN A 110 -7.71 8.22 -5.95
CA ASN A 110 -9.08 7.71 -6.06
C ASN A 110 -9.66 7.84 -7.48
N GLY A 111 -8.94 8.50 -8.40
CA GLY A 111 -9.27 8.64 -9.82
C GLY A 111 -10.33 9.68 -10.14
N SER A 112 -11.06 10.21 -9.17
CA SER A 112 -12.22 11.10 -9.42
C SER A 112 -11.87 12.49 -9.96
N LEU A 113 -10.60 12.88 -9.87
CA LEU A 113 -10.09 14.18 -10.34
C LEU A 113 -9.28 14.06 -11.65
N ILE A 114 -9.22 12.88 -12.23
CA ILE A 114 -8.56 12.67 -13.51
C ILE A 114 -9.57 12.96 -14.64
N ASP A 115 -9.46 14.13 -15.21
CA ASP A 115 -10.19 14.59 -16.39
C ASP A 115 -9.34 14.54 -17.66
N ASP A 116 -9.87 15.03 -18.76
CA ASP A 116 -9.18 15.04 -20.08
C ASP A 116 -7.89 15.87 -20.03
N GLU A 117 -7.86 16.95 -19.23
CA GLU A 117 -6.66 17.77 -19.06
C GLU A 117 -5.58 17.00 -18.30
N ALA A 118 -5.94 16.32 -17.23
CA ALA A 118 -5.03 15.46 -16.45
C ALA A 118 -4.46 14.34 -17.37
N ILE A 119 -5.31 13.70 -18.18
CA ILE A 119 -4.88 12.68 -19.13
C ILE A 119 -3.91 13.28 -20.17
N ALA A 120 -4.20 14.47 -20.71
CA ALA A 120 -3.31 15.14 -21.65
C ALA A 120 -1.95 15.51 -21.01
N ARG A 121 -1.92 15.90 -19.74
CA ARG A 121 -0.68 16.16 -19.00
C ARG A 121 0.12 14.88 -18.79
N PHE A 122 -0.51 13.76 -18.41
CA PHE A 122 0.15 12.46 -18.29
C PHE A 122 0.66 11.93 -19.64
N ARG A 123 -0.02 12.19 -20.75
CA ARG A 123 0.49 11.81 -22.08
C ARG A 123 1.79 12.53 -22.45
N ARG A 124 1.93 13.81 -22.08
CA ARG A 124 3.16 14.57 -22.35
C ARG A 124 4.34 14.12 -21.49
N ARG A 125 4.09 13.73 -20.24
CA ARG A 125 5.08 13.19 -19.28
C ARG A 125 4.48 11.96 -18.62
N PRO A 126 4.63 10.77 -19.23
CA PRO A 126 3.97 9.57 -18.72
C PRO A 126 4.48 9.16 -17.33
N PRO A 127 3.58 8.90 -16.36
CA PRO A 127 3.97 8.27 -15.13
C PRO A 127 4.40 6.82 -15.38
N ARG A 128 5.22 6.27 -14.51
CA ARG A 128 5.50 4.84 -14.52
C ARG A 128 4.19 4.03 -14.42
N ARG A 129 3.25 4.50 -13.59
CA ARG A 129 1.92 3.88 -13.43
C ARG A 129 0.99 4.79 -12.63
N VAL A 130 -0.29 4.76 -12.95
CA VAL A 130 -1.37 5.30 -12.12
C VAL A 130 -2.08 4.13 -11.43
N ASN A 131 -2.03 4.10 -10.10
CA ASN A 131 -2.77 3.15 -9.29
C ASN A 131 -4.08 3.82 -8.86
N ILE A 132 -5.22 3.27 -9.30
CA ILE A 132 -6.54 3.78 -8.94
C ILE A 132 -7.19 2.81 -7.97
N THR A 133 -7.72 3.35 -6.86
CA THR A 133 -8.50 2.54 -5.92
C THR A 133 -9.93 2.41 -6.44
N LEU A 134 -10.31 1.19 -6.79
CA LEU A 134 -11.68 0.83 -7.15
C LEU A 134 -12.42 0.41 -5.88
N TYR A 135 -13.37 1.22 -5.44
CA TYR A 135 -14.08 1.00 -4.18
C TYR A 135 -15.34 0.17 -4.33
N GLY A 136 -15.87 0.03 -5.55
CA GLY A 136 -17.06 -0.75 -5.86
C GLY A 136 -17.40 -0.69 -7.34
N GLY A 137 -18.45 -1.36 -7.75
CA GLY A 137 -19.00 -1.37 -9.11
C GLY A 137 -20.18 -0.41 -9.33
N SER A 138 -20.52 0.42 -8.34
CA SER A 138 -21.70 1.29 -8.40
C SER A 138 -21.58 2.55 -7.53
N ASP A 139 -22.34 3.58 -7.87
CA ASP A 139 -22.44 4.81 -7.06
C ASP A 139 -22.93 4.52 -5.64
N GLY A 140 -23.85 3.55 -5.47
CA GLY A 140 -24.34 3.17 -4.15
C GLY A 140 -23.24 2.64 -3.22
N THR A 141 -22.31 1.88 -3.76
CA THR A 141 -21.16 1.37 -3.00
C THR A 141 -20.18 2.49 -2.66
N TYR A 142 -19.91 3.40 -3.61
CA TYR A 142 -19.10 4.59 -3.32
C TYR A 142 -19.72 5.49 -2.26
N GLU A 143 -21.07 5.66 -2.24
CA GLU A 143 -21.74 6.41 -1.21
C GLU A 143 -21.58 5.76 0.17
N ARG A 144 -21.83 4.44 0.28
CA ARG A 144 -21.69 3.71 1.56
C ARG A 144 -20.27 3.73 2.10
N LEU A 145 -19.29 3.43 1.26
CA LEU A 145 -17.90 3.24 1.68
C LEU A 145 -17.09 4.53 1.75
N CYS A 146 -17.32 5.44 0.80
CA CYS A 146 -16.48 6.63 0.60
C CYS A 146 -17.20 7.94 0.96
N GLY A 147 -18.50 7.89 1.26
CA GLY A 147 -19.30 9.08 1.61
C GLY A 147 -19.51 10.06 0.44
N VAL A 148 -19.43 9.58 -0.81
CA VAL A 148 -19.57 10.42 -2.02
C VAL A 148 -20.56 9.82 -2.99
N ARG A 149 -21.40 10.69 -3.60
CA ARG A 149 -22.45 10.31 -4.55
C ARG A 149 -22.04 10.60 -5.99
N GLY A 150 -22.52 9.78 -6.95
CA GLY A 150 -22.42 10.05 -8.37
C GLY A 150 -20.99 10.12 -8.87
N VAL A 151 -20.06 9.36 -8.28
CA VAL A 151 -18.63 9.47 -8.59
C VAL A 151 -18.10 8.30 -9.40
N PHE A 152 -18.77 7.15 -9.39
CA PHE A 152 -18.31 5.95 -10.10
C PHE A 152 -18.11 6.22 -11.59
N SER A 153 -19.05 6.91 -12.25
CA SER A 153 -18.94 7.25 -13.67
C SER A 153 -17.73 8.13 -14.00
N ARG A 154 -17.29 8.99 -13.06
CA ARG A 154 -16.05 9.78 -13.24
C ARG A 154 -14.81 8.92 -13.11
N VAL A 155 -14.79 8.00 -12.15
CA VAL A 155 -13.69 7.05 -11.96
C VAL A 155 -13.57 6.10 -13.15
N ASP A 156 -14.70 5.57 -13.66
CA ASP A 156 -14.73 4.74 -14.87
C ASP A 156 -14.19 5.50 -16.09
N ARG A 157 -14.63 6.74 -16.31
CA ARG A 157 -14.12 7.60 -17.39
C ARG A 157 -12.61 7.81 -17.27
N ALA A 158 -12.10 8.09 -16.07
CA ALA A 158 -10.68 8.26 -15.81
C ALA A 158 -9.87 7.00 -16.15
N ILE A 159 -10.33 5.82 -15.70
CA ILE A 159 -9.67 4.54 -15.97
C ILE A 159 -9.63 4.25 -17.48
N ARG A 160 -10.78 4.35 -18.18
CA ARG A 160 -10.87 4.12 -19.62
C ARG A 160 -10.06 5.15 -20.42
N GLY A 161 -10.10 6.42 -20.02
CA GLY A 161 -9.36 7.51 -20.67
C GLY A 161 -7.84 7.33 -20.52
N LEU A 162 -7.34 7.00 -19.33
CA LEU A 162 -5.92 6.71 -19.11
C LEU A 162 -5.47 5.51 -19.94
N LYS A 163 -6.25 4.41 -19.94
CA LYS A 163 -5.96 3.22 -20.74
C LYS A 163 -5.91 3.57 -22.25
N ALA A 164 -6.90 4.29 -22.76
CA ALA A 164 -6.95 4.72 -24.17
C ALA A 164 -5.77 5.63 -24.53
N ALA A 165 -5.26 6.40 -23.57
CA ALA A 165 -4.08 7.24 -23.72
C ALA A 165 -2.74 6.47 -23.67
N GLY A 166 -2.76 5.14 -23.46
CA GLY A 166 -1.57 4.30 -23.33
C GLY A 166 -0.84 4.44 -21.98
N ILE A 167 -1.50 5.03 -20.97
CA ILE A 167 -0.95 5.17 -19.62
C ILE A 167 -1.12 3.84 -18.89
N SER A 168 -0.06 3.39 -18.22
CA SER A 168 -0.13 2.19 -17.38
C SER A 168 -1.05 2.42 -16.19
N VAL A 169 -2.12 1.63 -16.09
CA VAL A 169 -3.10 1.68 -15.00
C VAL A 169 -3.09 0.36 -14.24
N LYS A 170 -3.16 0.44 -12.91
CA LYS A 170 -3.41 -0.69 -12.02
C LYS A 170 -4.57 -0.35 -11.11
N LEU A 171 -5.47 -1.29 -10.90
CA LEU A 171 -6.56 -1.16 -9.96
C LEU A 171 -6.17 -1.79 -8.62
N ASN A 172 -6.46 -1.10 -7.53
CA ASN A 172 -6.37 -1.63 -6.17
C ASN A 172 -7.77 -1.64 -5.57
N CYS A 173 -8.09 -2.65 -4.77
CA CYS A 173 -9.32 -2.68 -4.01
C CYS A 173 -9.03 -3.08 -2.57
N SER A 174 -9.43 -2.23 -1.63
CA SER A 174 -9.52 -2.57 -0.21
C SER A 174 -10.88 -3.18 0.05
N LEU A 175 -10.91 -4.51 0.29
CA LEU A 175 -12.16 -5.23 0.54
C LEU A 175 -12.61 -5.08 1.99
N THR A 176 -13.86 -4.65 2.14
CA THR A 176 -14.54 -4.43 3.42
C THR A 176 -15.96 -5.01 3.34
N PRO A 177 -16.70 -5.15 4.46
CA PRO A 177 -18.10 -5.52 4.40
C PRO A 177 -18.97 -4.61 3.52
N ASP A 178 -18.61 -3.32 3.39
CA ASP A 178 -19.39 -2.35 2.61
C ASP A 178 -19.34 -2.57 1.09
N ASN A 179 -18.27 -3.20 0.58
CA ASN A 179 -18.09 -3.45 -0.86
C ASN A 179 -17.93 -4.93 -1.23
N ALA A 180 -18.08 -5.83 -0.27
CA ALA A 180 -17.96 -7.27 -0.50
C ALA A 180 -18.91 -7.79 -1.59
N ALA A 181 -20.12 -7.26 -1.66
CA ALA A 181 -21.13 -7.64 -2.65
C ALA A 181 -20.73 -7.26 -4.08
N ASP A 182 -19.85 -6.29 -4.26
CA ASP A 182 -19.39 -5.82 -5.58
C ASP A 182 -18.15 -6.57 -6.07
N LEU A 183 -17.60 -7.53 -5.32
CA LEU A 183 -16.33 -8.21 -5.65
C LEU A 183 -16.35 -8.82 -7.06
N GLU A 184 -17.41 -9.54 -7.40
CA GLU A 184 -17.54 -10.16 -8.74
C GLU A 184 -17.58 -9.10 -9.84
N ALA A 185 -18.37 -8.04 -9.66
CA ALA A 185 -18.48 -6.94 -10.61
C ALA A 185 -17.14 -6.21 -10.79
N MET A 186 -16.39 -5.97 -9.72
CA MET A 186 -15.06 -5.34 -9.79
C MET A 186 -14.04 -6.22 -10.51
N VAL A 187 -14.06 -7.53 -10.28
CA VAL A 187 -13.18 -8.47 -11.00
C VAL A 187 -13.57 -8.56 -12.48
N ALA A 188 -14.85 -8.65 -12.80
CA ALA A 188 -15.35 -8.65 -14.18
C ALA A 188 -14.95 -7.36 -14.91
N TYR A 189 -15.12 -6.20 -14.27
CA TYR A 189 -14.71 -4.91 -14.78
C TYR A 189 -13.20 -4.83 -15.10
N ALA A 190 -12.36 -5.30 -14.18
CA ALA A 190 -10.91 -5.32 -14.39
C ALA A 190 -10.54 -6.25 -15.56
N LYS A 191 -11.18 -7.42 -15.67
CA LYS A 191 -10.99 -8.37 -16.78
C LYS A 191 -11.42 -7.79 -18.12
N GLU A 192 -12.59 -7.15 -18.19
CA GLU A 192 -13.08 -6.46 -19.39
C GLU A 192 -12.05 -5.46 -19.91
N LEU A 193 -11.44 -4.71 -19.00
CA LEU A 193 -10.43 -3.73 -19.36
C LEU A 193 -9.01 -4.33 -19.53
N GLY A 194 -8.79 -5.61 -19.24
CA GLY A 194 -7.46 -6.22 -19.26
C GLY A 194 -6.50 -5.54 -18.27
N LEU A 195 -7.01 -5.10 -17.12
CA LEU A 195 -6.24 -4.44 -16.07
C LEU A 195 -5.97 -5.36 -14.89
N GLN A 196 -4.81 -5.20 -14.27
CA GLN A 196 -4.51 -5.86 -13.00
C GLN A 196 -5.39 -5.26 -11.90
N LEU A 197 -6.02 -6.12 -11.09
CA LEU A 197 -6.74 -5.75 -9.87
C LEU A 197 -6.08 -6.43 -8.67
N ASP A 198 -5.49 -5.64 -7.78
CA ASP A 198 -4.97 -6.14 -6.50
C ASP A 198 -6.06 -6.03 -5.43
N LEU A 199 -6.35 -7.15 -4.79
CA LEU A 199 -7.33 -7.26 -3.70
C LEU A 199 -6.62 -7.28 -2.36
N ALA A 200 -6.82 -6.27 -1.53
CA ALA A 200 -6.37 -6.25 -0.15
C ALA A 200 -7.51 -6.75 0.76
N HIS A 201 -7.31 -7.93 1.35
CA HIS A 201 -8.28 -8.58 2.23
C HIS A 201 -8.10 -8.23 3.71
N TYR A 202 -6.93 -7.72 4.08
CA TYR A 202 -6.63 -7.24 5.42
C TYR A 202 -6.68 -5.72 5.47
N MET A 203 -7.55 -5.19 6.33
CA MET A 203 -7.64 -3.75 6.60
C MET A 203 -6.92 -3.44 7.89
N PHE A 204 -5.90 -2.59 7.79
CA PHE A 204 -5.17 -2.09 8.96
C PHE A 204 -6.08 -1.25 9.86
N PRO A 205 -6.06 -1.47 11.18
CA PRO A 205 -6.56 -0.48 12.11
C PRO A 205 -5.97 0.91 11.83
N PRO A 206 -6.78 1.99 11.81
CA PRO A 206 -6.33 3.31 11.36
C PRO A 206 -5.55 4.07 12.43
N ILE A 207 -4.58 3.42 13.09
CA ILE A 207 -3.83 3.93 14.25
C ILE A 207 -3.06 5.23 13.98
N ARG A 208 -2.75 5.54 12.71
CA ARG A 208 -2.13 6.82 12.34
C ARG A 208 -3.13 7.98 12.42
N ARG A 209 -4.39 7.74 12.13
CA ARG A 209 -5.47 8.73 12.25
C ARG A 209 -6.00 8.81 13.66
N ASP A 210 -6.16 7.66 14.28
CA ASP A 210 -6.68 7.49 15.64
C ASP A 210 -5.82 6.49 16.41
N PRO A 211 -4.88 6.96 17.26
CA PRO A 211 -4.02 6.08 18.06
C PRO A 211 -4.77 5.13 19.01
N SER A 212 -6.04 5.41 19.33
CA SER A 212 -6.87 4.53 20.15
C SER A 212 -7.44 3.33 19.40
N ALA A 213 -7.39 3.35 18.06
CA ALA A 213 -7.95 2.30 17.21
C ALA A 213 -7.09 1.03 17.11
N ILE A 214 -6.25 0.73 18.13
CA ILE A 214 -5.42 -0.48 18.13
C ILE A 214 -6.32 -1.72 18.09
N GLY A 215 -6.11 -2.59 17.09
CA GLY A 215 -6.88 -3.81 16.88
C GLY A 215 -8.33 -3.60 16.45
N VAL A 216 -8.78 -2.36 16.30
CA VAL A 216 -10.20 -2.02 16.06
C VAL A 216 -10.37 -1.32 14.72
N ASN A 217 -11.22 -1.86 13.86
CA ASN A 217 -11.73 -1.20 12.66
C ASN A 217 -12.96 -1.95 12.11
N GLU A 218 -13.63 -1.31 11.15
CA GLU A 218 -14.72 -1.94 10.38
C GLU A 218 -14.10 -2.78 9.25
N ARG A 219 -13.96 -4.08 9.49
CA ARG A 219 -13.39 -5.05 8.56
C ARG A 219 -14.10 -6.40 8.66
N PHE A 220 -13.81 -7.29 7.75
CA PHE A 220 -14.25 -8.67 7.83
C PHE A 220 -13.83 -9.34 9.14
N THR A 221 -14.62 -10.29 9.59
CA THR A 221 -14.15 -11.27 10.58
C THR A 221 -13.00 -12.11 9.99
N PRO A 222 -12.17 -12.75 10.80
CA PRO A 222 -11.09 -13.61 10.29
C PRO A 222 -11.58 -14.70 9.32
N ALA A 223 -12.76 -15.29 9.57
CA ALA A 223 -13.34 -16.30 8.68
C ALA A 223 -13.82 -15.71 7.35
N GLU A 224 -14.42 -14.52 7.36
CA GLU A 224 -14.81 -13.80 6.14
C GLU A 224 -13.58 -13.37 5.34
N THR A 225 -12.50 -12.92 6.00
CA THR A 225 -11.23 -12.59 5.33
C THR A 225 -10.65 -13.81 4.61
N ALA A 226 -10.64 -14.98 5.26
CA ALA A 226 -10.18 -16.22 4.64
C ALA A 226 -11.03 -16.59 3.42
N ARG A 227 -12.37 -16.60 3.55
CA ARG A 227 -13.30 -16.85 2.42
C ARG A 227 -13.13 -15.84 1.29
N SER A 228 -13.04 -14.56 1.62
CA SER A 228 -12.83 -13.49 0.63
C SER A 228 -11.53 -13.68 -0.15
N ARG A 229 -10.45 -14.11 0.51
CA ARG A 229 -9.16 -14.40 -0.15
C ARG A 229 -9.30 -15.54 -1.16
N VAL A 230 -9.89 -16.66 -0.76
CA VAL A 230 -10.12 -17.80 -1.65
C VAL A 230 -11.03 -17.41 -2.82
N ARG A 231 -12.14 -16.72 -2.54
CA ARG A 231 -13.07 -16.25 -3.57
C ARG A 231 -12.42 -15.28 -4.54
N GLY A 232 -11.57 -14.38 -4.06
CA GLY A 232 -10.81 -13.46 -4.90
C GLY A 232 -9.89 -14.18 -5.89
N ILE A 233 -9.18 -15.24 -5.43
CA ILE A 233 -8.35 -16.08 -6.30
C ILE A 233 -9.22 -16.81 -7.32
N GLU A 234 -10.31 -17.42 -6.90
CA GLU A 234 -11.24 -18.12 -7.77
C GLU A 234 -11.77 -17.21 -8.89
N LEU A 235 -12.25 -16.03 -8.53
CA LEU A 235 -12.79 -15.06 -9.48
C LEU A 235 -11.72 -14.54 -10.47
N GLN A 236 -10.50 -14.31 -10.00
CA GLN A 236 -9.44 -13.76 -10.85
C GLN A 236 -8.76 -14.83 -11.71
N GLN A 237 -8.52 -16.03 -11.17
CA GLN A 237 -7.65 -17.04 -11.76
C GLN A 237 -8.35 -18.37 -12.04
N GLY A 238 -9.58 -18.58 -11.54
CA GLY A 238 -10.38 -19.78 -11.71
C GLY A 238 -10.32 -20.74 -10.53
N MET A 239 -11.21 -21.75 -10.56
CA MET A 239 -11.36 -22.73 -9.48
C MET A 239 -10.12 -23.59 -9.25
N ASP A 240 -9.40 -23.94 -10.32
CA ASP A 240 -8.16 -24.74 -10.17
C ASP A 240 -7.08 -23.97 -9.41
N ALA A 241 -6.96 -22.67 -9.64
CA ALA A 241 -6.03 -21.83 -8.89
C ALA A 241 -6.43 -21.70 -7.41
N ALA A 242 -7.74 -21.60 -7.11
CA ALA A 242 -8.23 -21.57 -5.75
C ALA A 242 -7.98 -22.91 -5.03
N ARG A 243 -8.21 -24.04 -5.71
CA ARG A 243 -7.88 -25.38 -5.18
C ARG A 243 -6.37 -25.51 -4.93
N ALA A 244 -5.53 -25.16 -5.90
CA ALA A 244 -4.08 -25.19 -5.74
C ALA A 244 -3.58 -24.28 -4.60
N PHE A 245 -4.23 -23.15 -4.36
CA PHE A 245 -3.97 -22.31 -3.19
C PHE A 245 -4.29 -23.05 -1.89
N LEU A 246 -5.47 -23.67 -1.78
CA LEU A 246 -5.87 -24.41 -0.57
C LEU A 246 -4.97 -25.64 -0.33
N GLU A 247 -4.54 -26.34 -1.37
CA GLU A 247 -3.55 -27.42 -1.24
C GLU A 247 -2.20 -26.91 -0.67
N ARG A 248 -1.73 -25.73 -1.11
CA ARG A 248 -0.53 -25.12 -0.50
C ARG A 248 -0.77 -24.75 0.96
N VAL A 249 -1.94 -24.21 1.28
CA VAL A 249 -2.34 -23.91 2.67
C VAL A 249 -2.32 -25.17 3.54
N LYS A 250 -2.82 -26.30 3.03
CA LYS A 250 -2.76 -27.62 3.67
C LYS A 250 -1.30 -28.04 3.93
N GLY A 251 -0.41 -27.78 2.98
CA GLY A 251 1.05 -27.97 3.12
C GLY A 251 1.75 -26.94 4.03
N GLY A 252 1.01 -25.99 4.61
CA GLY A 252 1.55 -25.01 5.58
C GLY A 252 2.11 -23.72 4.96
N CYS A 253 1.94 -23.48 3.65
CA CYS A 253 2.40 -22.27 2.97
C CYS A 253 1.31 -21.70 2.05
N ALA A 254 1.03 -20.41 2.13
CA ALA A 254 0.06 -19.75 1.26
C ALA A 254 0.69 -19.18 -0.03
N GLU A 255 2.00 -19.03 -0.06
CA GLU A 255 2.72 -18.44 -1.20
C GLU A 255 3.09 -19.47 -2.27
N PRO A 256 3.23 -19.07 -3.53
CA PRO A 256 3.79 -19.89 -4.58
C PRO A 256 5.23 -20.35 -4.26
N PRO A 257 5.68 -21.48 -4.82
CA PRO A 257 7.06 -21.93 -4.68
C PRO A 257 8.09 -20.84 -5.07
N GLY A 258 9.10 -20.65 -4.24
CA GLY A 258 10.14 -19.63 -4.41
C GLY A 258 9.81 -18.26 -3.81
N LEU A 259 8.63 -18.09 -3.22
CA LEU A 259 8.20 -16.87 -2.52
C LEU A 259 7.90 -17.10 -1.03
N GLU A 260 8.35 -18.24 -0.49
CA GLU A 260 8.06 -18.66 0.89
C GLU A 260 8.82 -17.85 1.95
N GLU A 261 9.74 -16.97 1.54
CA GLU A 261 10.46 -16.12 2.47
C GLU A 261 9.54 -15.08 3.12
N GLY A 262 9.27 -15.26 4.39
CA GLY A 262 8.51 -14.30 5.19
C GLY A 262 9.22 -12.94 5.33
N CYS A 263 8.49 -11.91 5.74
CA CYS A 263 9.02 -10.56 5.95
C CYS A 263 10.00 -10.44 7.14
N TYR A 264 10.46 -11.55 7.75
CA TYR A 264 11.32 -11.55 8.94
C TYR A 264 12.20 -12.81 9.02
N ASP A 265 13.27 -12.71 9.82
CA ASP A 265 14.14 -13.85 10.11
C ASP A 265 13.45 -14.83 11.07
N PRO A 266 13.29 -16.12 10.70
CA PRO A 266 12.62 -17.10 11.55
C PRO A 266 13.42 -17.47 12.81
N VAL A 267 14.71 -17.13 12.86
CA VAL A 267 15.57 -17.47 14.01
C VAL A 267 15.50 -16.39 15.07
N ASP A 268 15.76 -15.14 14.70
CA ASP A 268 15.88 -14.01 15.64
C ASP A 268 14.72 -12.99 15.57
N GLY A 269 13.72 -13.21 14.69
CA GLY A 269 12.58 -12.31 14.51
C GLY A 269 12.93 -10.99 13.81
N ARG A 270 14.13 -10.84 13.27
CA ARG A 270 14.56 -9.61 12.57
C ARG A 270 13.67 -9.36 11.35
N VAL A 271 13.21 -8.13 11.22
CA VAL A 271 12.39 -7.71 10.07
C VAL A 271 13.24 -7.67 8.80
N ARG A 272 12.82 -8.38 7.76
CA ARG A 272 13.48 -8.46 6.44
C ARG A 272 12.73 -7.68 5.36
N CYS A 273 11.86 -6.77 5.74
CA CYS A 273 11.12 -5.95 4.79
C CYS A 273 12.04 -4.95 4.07
N ARG A 274 11.68 -4.56 2.84
CA ARG A 274 12.32 -3.44 2.11
C ARG A 274 12.10 -2.09 2.79
N ALA A 275 11.04 -1.97 3.60
CA ALA A 275 10.73 -0.79 4.40
C ALA A 275 11.85 -0.49 5.41
N GLY A 276 12.40 0.72 5.34
CA GLY A 276 13.54 1.15 6.15
C GLY A 276 14.89 0.56 5.76
N SER A 277 14.96 -0.25 4.69
CA SER A 277 16.24 -0.79 4.17
C SER A 277 16.50 -0.40 2.71
N ALA A 278 15.47 -0.33 1.88
CA ALA A 278 15.51 0.12 0.49
C ALA A 278 14.33 1.02 0.12
N SER A 279 13.39 1.22 1.03
CA SER A 279 12.24 2.08 0.83
C SER A 279 11.91 2.87 2.08
N PHE A 280 11.29 4.04 1.88
CA PHE A 280 10.85 4.94 2.94
C PHE A 280 9.52 5.61 2.58
N TRP A 281 8.91 6.24 3.59
CA TRP A 281 7.67 7.01 3.45
C TRP A 281 7.86 8.38 4.11
N VAL A 282 7.62 9.45 3.38
CA VAL A 282 7.58 10.82 3.93
C VAL A 282 6.14 11.20 4.16
N THR A 283 5.81 11.54 5.40
CA THR A 283 4.46 11.98 5.77
C THR A 283 4.29 13.47 5.48
N TRP A 284 3.05 13.89 5.29
CA TRP A 284 2.68 15.25 4.96
C TRP A 284 3.13 16.30 6.01
N ASP A 285 3.36 15.87 7.26
CA ASP A 285 3.78 16.67 8.42
C ASP A 285 5.28 16.61 8.71
N GLY A 286 6.08 16.10 7.76
CA GLY A 286 7.54 16.21 7.79
C GLY A 286 8.28 15.12 8.56
N PHE A 287 7.71 13.92 8.67
CA PHE A 287 8.43 12.76 9.19
C PHE A 287 8.79 11.78 8.09
N VAL A 288 9.89 11.08 8.29
CA VAL A 288 10.26 9.90 7.48
C VAL A 288 10.05 8.65 8.31
N THR A 289 9.29 7.70 7.76
CA THR A 289 8.98 6.41 8.38
C THR A 289 9.39 5.27 7.45
N ALA A 290 9.55 4.08 7.99
CA ALA A 290 9.85 2.90 7.18
C ALA A 290 8.66 2.52 6.27
N CYS A 291 7.43 2.63 6.79
CA CYS A 291 6.20 2.21 6.13
C CYS A 291 5.05 3.13 6.49
N GLY A 292 4.17 3.43 5.54
CA GLY A 292 2.98 4.25 5.77
C GLY A 292 1.96 3.68 6.75
N MET A 293 2.03 2.38 7.06
CA MET A 293 1.18 1.72 8.04
C MET A 293 1.81 1.63 9.43
N MET A 294 3.08 1.99 9.59
CA MET A 294 3.82 1.84 10.84
C MET A 294 4.05 3.21 11.48
N PRO A 295 3.55 3.45 12.72
CA PRO A 295 3.69 4.75 13.37
C PRO A 295 5.12 5.01 13.88
N GLN A 296 5.90 3.95 14.14
CA GLN A 296 7.28 4.00 14.63
C GLN A 296 8.13 2.92 13.94
N PRO A 297 9.44 3.14 13.70
CA PRO A 297 10.17 4.39 13.95
C PRO A 297 9.73 5.50 12.98
N ARG A 298 9.75 6.75 13.48
CA ARG A 298 9.57 7.96 12.68
C ARG A 298 10.68 8.95 13.02
N VAL A 299 11.30 9.51 11.99
CA VAL A 299 12.43 10.42 12.11
C VAL A 299 12.04 11.78 11.55
N GLU A 300 12.32 12.84 12.28
CA GLU A 300 12.01 14.20 11.88
C GLU A 300 12.94 14.68 10.77
N LEU A 301 12.36 15.33 9.76
CA LEU A 301 13.07 15.80 8.58
C LEU A 301 13.50 17.27 8.68
N GLU A 302 12.81 18.07 9.51
CA GLU A 302 13.00 19.52 9.58
C GLU A 302 14.46 19.92 9.84
N GLY A 303 15.01 20.79 8.96
CA GLY A 303 16.36 21.32 9.08
C GLY A 303 17.49 20.31 8.91
N ARG A 304 17.18 19.06 8.58
CA ARG A 304 18.15 17.95 8.51
C ARG A 304 18.39 17.50 7.07
N PRO A 305 19.66 17.14 6.70
CA PRO A 305 19.94 16.45 5.43
C PRO A 305 19.22 15.10 5.36
N PHE A 306 18.65 14.78 4.22
CA PHE A 306 17.96 13.49 4.02
C PHE A 306 18.87 12.27 4.28
N ALA A 307 20.17 12.38 3.98
CA ALA A 307 21.13 11.30 4.23
C ALA A 307 21.24 10.93 5.73
N ASP A 308 21.20 11.92 6.62
CA ASP A 308 21.25 11.68 8.07
C ASP A 308 19.94 11.06 8.58
N VAL A 309 18.81 11.58 8.10
CA VAL A 309 17.48 11.06 8.43
C VAL A 309 17.33 9.61 7.94
N TRP A 310 17.80 9.32 6.73
CA TRP A 310 17.78 7.97 6.18
C TRP A 310 18.65 6.99 6.98
N ARG A 311 19.84 7.40 7.38
CA ARG A 311 20.74 6.60 8.23
C ARG A 311 20.07 6.25 9.55
N GLU A 312 19.54 7.26 10.26
CA GLU A 312 18.84 7.05 11.54
C GLU A 312 17.63 6.12 11.38
N LEU A 313 16.81 6.32 10.33
CA LEU A 313 15.66 5.45 10.06
C LEU A 313 16.09 4.00 9.80
N THR A 314 17.15 3.78 9.01
CA THR A 314 17.63 2.42 8.71
C THR A 314 18.16 1.72 9.96
N GLU A 315 18.86 2.43 10.83
CA GLU A 315 19.37 1.89 12.11
C GLU A 315 18.21 1.52 13.04
N ALA A 316 17.25 2.43 13.21
CA ALA A 316 16.06 2.19 14.03
C ALA A 316 15.22 1.03 13.50
N THR A 317 15.06 0.92 12.18
CA THR A 317 14.31 -0.18 11.55
C THR A 317 15.05 -1.52 11.68
N ALA A 318 16.36 -1.53 11.56
CA ALA A 318 17.17 -2.75 11.73
C ALA A 318 17.11 -3.33 13.15
N ALA A 319 16.78 -2.50 14.13
CA ALA A 319 16.57 -2.92 15.52
C ALA A 319 15.20 -3.60 15.77
N LEU A 320 14.24 -3.43 14.84
CA LEU A 320 12.90 -4.00 14.99
C LEU A 320 12.92 -5.54 14.99
N ARG A 321 12.09 -6.10 15.86
CA ARG A 321 11.86 -7.54 15.94
C ARG A 321 10.38 -7.83 15.93
N LEU A 322 10.02 -8.97 15.37
CA LEU A 322 8.72 -9.58 15.58
C LEU A 322 8.75 -10.49 16.79
N SER A 323 7.57 -10.73 17.36
CA SER A 323 7.42 -11.67 18.47
C SER A 323 8.12 -13.01 18.19
N GLY A 324 8.90 -13.51 19.14
CA GLY A 324 9.47 -14.85 19.08
C GLY A 324 8.40 -15.96 18.98
N VAL A 325 7.17 -15.70 19.40
CA VAL A 325 6.02 -16.59 19.17
C VAL A 325 5.69 -16.67 17.70
N CYS A 326 5.62 -15.51 17.01
CA CYS A 326 5.35 -15.46 15.56
C CYS A 326 6.51 -16.06 14.75
N ALA A 327 7.76 -15.81 15.14
CA ALA A 327 8.93 -16.31 14.44
C ALA A 327 8.97 -17.84 14.40
N ARG A 328 8.53 -18.52 15.46
CA ARG A 328 8.50 -19.99 15.57
C ARG A 328 7.14 -20.62 15.26
N CYS A 329 6.15 -19.82 14.87
CA CYS A 329 4.80 -20.32 14.62
C CYS A 329 4.73 -21.19 13.37
N GLU A 330 4.09 -22.35 13.45
CA GLU A 330 3.85 -23.22 12.29
C GLU A 330 3.02 -22.57 11.18
N ASN A 331 2.15 -21.62 11.55
CA ASN A 331 1.28 -20.88 10.62
C ASN A 331 1.92 -19.59 10.08
N ARG A 332 3.21 -19.33 10.31
CA ARG A 332 3.85 -18.07 9.91
C ARG A 332 3.77 -17.81 8.39
N LEU A 333 3.87 -18.86 7.58
CA LEU A 333 3.79 -18.78 6.12
C LEU A 333 2.34 -18.72 5.58
N LEU A 334 1.34 -18.83 6.45
CA LEU A 334 -0.07 -18.60 6.13
C LEU A 334 -0.52 -17.19 6.48
N CYS A 335 -0.07 -16.66 7.62
CA CYS A 335 -0.50 -15.33 8.08
C CYS A 335 0.44 -14.19 7.66
N HIS A 336 1.71 -14.48 7.34
CA HIS A 336 2.72 -13.49 6.93
C HIS A 336 2.72 -12.21 7.80
N PRO A 337 2.91 -12.34 9.14
CA PRO A 337 2.86 -11.18 10.01
C PRO A 337 4.00 -10.23 9.68
N CYS A 338 3.75 -8.92 9.75
CA CYS A 338 4.78 -7.91 9.63
C CYS A 338 4.76 -6.94 10.82
N ALA A 339 5.82 -6.16 11.01
CA ALA A 339 5.93 -5.22 12.11
C ALA A 339 4.79 -4.19 12.14
N ALA A 340 4.35 -3.71 10.96
CA ALA A 340 3.22 -2.78 10.87
C ALA A 340 1.88 -3.43 11.27
N MET A 341 1.64 -4.69 10.88
CA MET A 341 0.44 -5.42 11.31
C MET A 341 0.46 -5.68 12.82
N ALA A 342 1.60 -6.11 13.37
CA ALA A 342 1.73 -6.32 14.80
C ALA A 342 1.48 -5.02 15.59
N ALA A 343 2.09 -3.91 15.16
CA ALA A 343 1.87 -2.60 15.78
C ALA A 343 0.41 -2.13 15.68
N ALA A 344 -0.24 -2.30 14.54
CA ALA A 344 -1.62 -1.90 14.33
C ALA A 344 -2.61 -2.73 15.17
N GLU A 345 -2.34 -4.03 15.34
CA GLU A 345 -3.21 -4.94 16.10
C GLU A 345 -3.00 -4.88 17.62
N THR A 346 -1.80 -4.52 18.08
CA THR A 346 -1.42 -4.71 19.49
C THR A 346 -0.78 -3.48 20.15
N GLY A 347 -0.47 -2.46 19.36
CA GLY A 347 0.31 -1.30 19.82
C GLY A 347 1.83 -1.53 19.85
N SER A 348 2.31 -2.74 19.54
CA SER A 348 3.72 -3.11 19.56
C SER A 348 4.13 -3.94 18.36
N THR A 349 5.33 -3.70 17.79
CA THR A 349 5.89 -4.53 16.73
C THR A 349 6.19 -5.96 17.17
N GLU A 350 6.38 -6.18 18.47
CA GLU A 350 6.62 -7.49 19.09
C GLU A 350 5.33 -8.17 19.59
N GLY A 351 4.18 -7.52 19.39
CA GLY A 351 2.88 -8.09 19.74
C GLY A 351 2.48 -9.24 18.82
N VAL A 352 1.62 -10.13 19.31
CA VAL A 352 1.06 -11.22 18.51
C VAL A 352 -0.28 -10.79 17.93
N PRO A 353 -0.39 -10.58 16.60
CA PRO A 353 -1.62 -10.07 15.96
C PRO A 353 -2.67 -11.19 15.87
N GLN A 354 -3.48 -11.36 16.93
CA GLN A 354 -4.45 -12.45 17.05
C GLN A 354 -5.43 -12.55 15.89
N TYR A 355 -5.82 -11.41 15.33
CA TYR A 355 -6.68 -11.40 14.15
C TYR A 355 -6.08 -12.23 13.00
N LEU A 356 -4.78 -12.03 12.70
CA LEU A 356 -4.08 -12.77 11.63
C LEU A 356 -3.92 -14.25 11.98
N CYS A 357 -3.71 -14.58 13.25
CA CYS A 357 -3.69 -15.97 13.72
C CYS A 357 -5.02 -16.67 13.42
N HIS A 358 -6.13 -15.98 13.64
CA HIS A 358 -7.47 -16.51 13.37
C HIS A 358 -7.75 -16.64 11.88
N VAL A 359 -7.24 -15.71 11.03
CA VAL A 359 -7.32 -15.83 9.56
C VAL A 359 -6.57 -17.07 9.08
N ALA A 360 -5.33 -17.30 9.55
CA ALA A 360 -4.54 -18.47 9.19
C ALA A 360 -5.24 -19.79 9.61
N LYS A 361 -5.81 -19.83 10.81
CA LYS A 361 -6.60 -20.99 11.29
C LYS A 361 -7.86 -21.19 10.45
N ALA A 362 -8.51 -20.13 9.99
CA ALA A 362 -9.68 -20.23 9.12
C ALA A 362 -9.31 -20.76 7.73
N LEU A 363 -8.18 -20.32 7.16
CA LEU A 363 -7.66 -20.88 5.90
C LEU A 363 -7.34 -22.38 6.02
N ARG A 364 -6.69 -22.81 7.11
CA ARG A 364 -6.44 -24.25 7.34
C ARG A 364 -7.72 -25.08 7.34
N ARG A 365 -8.74 -24.64 8.11
CA ARG A 365 -10.03 -25.36 8.13
C ARG A 365 -10.64 -25.49 6.74
N MET A 366 -10.60 -24.43 5.91
CA MET A 366 -11.08 -24.50 4.53
C MET A 366 -10.26 -25.46 3.67
N ALA A 367 -8.95 -25.55 3.91
CA ALA A 367 -8.07 -26.48 3.21
C ALA A 367 -8.27 -27.95 3.63
N ASP A 368 -8.71 -28.21 4.87
CA ASP A 368 -8.99 -29.55 5.36
C ASP A 368 -10.33 -30.10 4.83
N GLU A 369 -11.21 -29.23 4.30
CA GLU A 369 -12.53 -29.59 3.74
C GLU A 369 -12.46 -30.02 2.25
N ILE A 370 -11.30 -29.87 1.59
CA ILE A 370 -11.04 -30.31 0.20
C ILE A 370 -10.22 -31.61 0.17
#